data_9a26444357ec2b9ef9c5f0f3bb71cc1f
#
_entry.id   9a26444357ec2b9ef9c5f0f3bb71cc1f
#
_cell.length_a   1.000
_cell.length_b   1.000
_cell.length_c   1.000
_cell.angle_alpha   90.00
_cell.angle_beta   90.00
_cell.angle_gamma   90.00
#
_symmetry.space_group_name_H-M   'P 1'
#
loop_
_entity.id
_entity.type
_entity.pdbx_description
1 polymer ?
#
loop_
_entity_poly.entity_id
_entity_poly.type
_entity_poly.pdbx_seq_one_letter_code
_entity_poly.pdbx_strand_id
1 'polypeptide(L)'
;NIEWVNPIVDLLIPQRATLFGWCVLLPAVYLLWRFCYEGERRLWPWLAALVLPLPLLHTHSALALVLLCLVGGVYTLAQGPRRKTLLPWLGLAAVCGAAWLCQMLPTVLAQSLDGQHMLRLHFNWINGQDDGTLRDNYFWFYIKNIGLVYLLLIPAFLRARPKQRWLYGGGLAILALAEFVVFQPNNYDNNKLLYVWHILGCILAAQLLVDIFAEVRALPWRALGLAACCFAGMFGSVLTVGREALSDYRQWSADDMALADHIDENAGSDALFLTSDSHVTPVFALAGRRILCGSGSYVYYHGMDYSAEYNAMRALYETPDEDTLAAWDIGYAVFDSSVYAKFAADESWYAARYDVWYENAACRVYKIK
;
A
#
# COMPACT_ATOMS: atom_id res chain seq x y z
N ASN A 1 -8.50 -20.98 -0.56
CA ASN A 1 -8.03 -19.71 -1.10
C ASN A 1 -6.78 -19.24 -0.37
N ILE A 2 -5.82 -18.74 -1.11
CA ILE A 2 -4.62 -18.10 -0.57
C ILE A 2 -4.88 -16.60 -0.66
N GLU A 3 -4.89 -15.93 0.49
CA GLU A 3 -5.14 -14.47 0.59
C GLU A 3 -3.84 -13.68 0.76
N TRP A 4 -2.75 -14.36 1.12
CA TRP A 4 -1.45 -13.73 1.27
C TRP A 4 -0.76 -13.65 -0.10
N VAL A 5 -0.70 -12.47 -0.64
CA VAL A 5 -0.13 -12.23 -1.97
C VAL A 5 1.39 -12.21 -1.94
N ASN A 6 2.01 -12.36 -3.10
CA ASN A 6 3.45 -12.18 -3.22
C ASN A 6 3.83 -10.71 -3.00
N PRO A 7 4.64 -10.37 -1.98
CA PRO A 7 4.95 -8.98 -1.68
C PRO A 7 5.71 -8.25 -2.80
N ILE A 8 6.44 -8.95 -3.63
CA ILE A 8 7.17 -8.33 -4.75
C ILE A 8 6.20 -7.94 -5.84
N VAL A 9 5.42 -8.91 -6.35
CA VAL A 9 4.59 -8.74 -7.54
C VAL A 9 3.31 -7.95 -7.24
N ASP A 10 2.69 -8.22 -6.09
CA ASP A 10 1.36 -7.70 -5.78
C ASP A 10 1.40 -6.45 -4.87
N LEU A 11 2.56 -6.14 -4.27
CA LEU A 11 2.68 -5.03 -3.33
C LEU A 11 3.77 -4.03 -3.74
N LEU A 12 5.03 -4.48 -3.90
CA LEU A 12 6.14 -3.54 -4.13
C LEU A 12 6.14 -2.96 -5.55
N ILE A 13 5.84 -3.78 -6.57
CA ILE A 13 5.81 -3.32 -7.96
C ILE A 13 4.61 -2.40 -8.21
N PRO A 14 3.34 -2.78 -7.92
CA PRO A 14 2.18 -1.94 -8.23
C PRO A 14 2.00 -0.78 -7.24
N GLN A 15 2.46 -0.91 -6.00
CA GLN A 15 2.25 0.08 -4.95
C GLN A 15 3.56 0.82 -4.61
N ARG A 16 3.90 1.82 -5.44
CA ARG A 16 5.14 2.62 -5.28
C ARG A 16 5.32 3.19 -3.88
N ALA A 17 4.24 3.64 -3.24
CA ALA A 17 4.29 4.15 -1.87
C ALA A 17 4.83 3.12 -0.88
N THR A 18 4.44 1.85 -1.01
CA THR A 18 4.94 0.76 -0.16
C THR A 18 6.42 0.50 -0.43
N LEU A 19 6.84 0.49 -1.70
CA LEU A 19 8.25 0.32 -2.06
C LEU A 19 9.12 1.42 -1.43
N PHE A 20 8.77 2.70 -1.63
CA PHE A 20 9.50 3.82 -1.02
C PHE A 20 9.45 3.78 0.50
N GLY A 21 8.29 3.44 1.07
CA GLY A 21 8.13 3.27 2.51
C GLY A 21 9.08 2.21 3.09
N TRP A 22 9.27 1.08 2.41
CA TRP A 22 10.20 0.03 2.84
C TRP A 22 11.66 0.39 2.60
N CYS A 23 11.98 1.15 1.55
CA CYS A 23 13.33 1.69 1.35
C CYS A 23 13.76 2.61 2.51
N VAL A 24 12.82 3.26 3.18
CA VAL A 24 13.08 4.07 4.39
C VAL A 24 12.98 3.21 5.66
N LEU A 25 11.95 2.37 5.79
CA LEU A 25 11.68 1.59 7.00
C LEU A 25 12.81 0.60 7.31
N LEU A 26 13.32 -0.16 6.34
CA LEU A 26 14.32 -1.19 6.61
C LEU A 26 15.64 -0.61 7.12
N PRO A 27 16.22 0.45 6.53
CA PRO A 27 17.36 1.15 7.13
C PRO A 27 17.03 1.78 8.48
N ALA A 28 15.80 2.28 8.67
CA ALA A 28 15.36 2.84 9.95
C ALA A 28 15.32 1.77 11.05
N VAL A 29 14.86 0.56 10.75
CA VAL A 29 14.89 -0.59 11.69
C VAL A 29 16.33 -0.95 12.06
N TYR A 30 17.25 -0.91 11.11
CA TYR A 30 18.67 -1.12 11.39
C TYR A 30 19.24 -0.01 12.29
N LEU A 31 18.96 1.25 12.01
CA LEU A 31 19.38 2.37 12.86
C LEU A 31 18.75 2.30 14.26
N LEU A 32 17.47 1.91 14.33
CA LEU A 32 16.75 1.69 15.59
C LEU A 32 17.40 0.55 16.38
N TRP A 33 17.81 -0.55 15.73
CA TRP A 33 18.54 -1.63 16.37
C TRP A 33 19.81 -1.10 17.03
N ARG A 34 20.65 -0.39 16.30
CA ARG A 34 21.89 0.18 16.82
C ARG A 34 21.63 1.21 17.93
N PHE A 35 20.69 2.10 17.71
CA PHE A 35 20.29 3.11 18.68
C PHE A 35 19.76 2.50 19.97
N CYS A 36 18.85 1.54 19.88
CA CYS A 36 18.14 0.99 21.02
C CYS A 36 18.91 -0.15 21.70
N TYR A 37 19.27 -1.18 20.94
CA TYR A 37 19.76 -2.45 21.50
C TYR A 37 21.29 -2.53 21.58
N GLU A 38 22.02 -1.76 20.77
CA GLU A 38 23.48 -1.63 20.86
C GLU A 38 23.92 -0.40 21.66
N GLY A 39 22.97 0.52 21.94
CA GLY A 39 23.22 1.66 22.82
C GLY A 39 23.88 2.86 22.13
N GLU A 40 23.93 2.89 20.80
CA GLU A 40 24.51 4.00 20.02
C GLU A 40 23.57 5.21 19.98
N ARG A 41 23.34 5.83 21.14
CA ARG A 41 22.36 6.93 21.32
C ARG A 41 22.62 8.15 20.43
N ARG A 42 23.83 8.35 19.95
CA ARG A 42 24.21 9.41 19.02
C ARG A 42 23.57 9.28 17.64
N LEU A 43 22.99 8.13 17.30
CA LEU A 43 22.33 7.90 16.01
C LEU A 43 20.91 8.47 15.93
N TRP A 44 20.31 8.96 17.03
CA TRP A 44 18.95 9.46 17.03
C TRP A 44 18.66 10.58 15.99
N PRO A 45 19.58 11.55 15.73
CA PRO A 45 19.30 12.58 14.73
C PRO A 45 19.25 12.01 13.31
N TRP A 46 20.11 11.03 13.01
CA TRP A 46 20.13 10.34 11.71
C TRP A 46 18.89 9.50 11.51
N LEU A 47 18.43 8.80 12.55
CA LEU A 47 17.18 8.08 12.53
C LEU A 47 16.02 9.06 12.31
N ALA A 48 15.96 10.18 13.05
CA ALA A 48 14.93 11.20 12.88
C ALA A 48 14.92 11.77 11.44
N ALA A 49 16.08 12.17 10.92
CA ALA A 49 16.20 12.71 9.57
C ALA A 49 15.74 11.73 8.49
N LEU A 50 16.11 10.44 8.62
CA LEU A 50 15.72 9.40 7.68
C LEU A 50 14.20 9.19 7.65
N VAL A 51 13.54 9.17 8.82
CA VAL A 51 12.12 8.82 8.91
C VAL A 51 11.19 10.03 8.85
N LEU A 52 11.73 11.23 8.79
CA LEU A 52 10.94 12.45 8.76
C LEU A 52 9.83 12.46 7.71
N PRO A 53 10.07 12.06 6.44
CA PRO A 53 9.05 12.05 5.40
C PRO A 53 8.17 10.78 5.39
N LEU A 54 8.40 9.83 6.30
CA LEU A 54 7.80 8.50 6.23
C LEU A 54 6.25 8.50 6.24
N PRO A 55 5.54 9.35 7.00
CA PRO A 55 4.07 9.39 6.95
C PRO A 55 3.52 9.79 5.58
N LEU A 56 4.17 10.73 4.88
CA LEU A 56 3.78 11.15 3.53
C LEU A 56 4.12 10.08 2.48
N LEU A 57 5.19 9.33 2.70
CA LEU A 57 5.59 8.24 1.80
C LEU A 57 4.72 7.00 1.99
N HIS A 58 4.54 6.56 3.26
CA HIS A 58 3.81 5.33 3.57
C HIS A 58 3.40 5.26 5.04
N THR A 59 2.17 5.59 5.32
CA THR A 59 1.61 5.68 6.69
C THR A 59 1.73 4.37 7.48
N HIS A 60 1.53 3.20 6.83
CA HIS A 60 1.66 1.90 7.50
C HIS A 60 3.10 1.62 7.97
N SER A 61 4.11 2.03 7.19
CA SER A 61 5.52 1.94 7.62
C SER A 61 5.81 2.86 8.80
N ALA A 62 5.23 4.06 8.83
CA ALA A 62 5.35 4.97 9.96
C ALA A 62 4.73 4.36 11.22
N LEU A 63 3.52 3.80 11.13
CA LEU A 63 2.85 3.13 12.23
C LEU A 63 3.64 1.92 12.75
N ALA A 64 4.15 1.08 11.85
CA ALA A 64 5.01 -0.04 12.21
C ALA A 64 6.25 0.42 12.97
N LEU A 65 6.91 1.48 12.51
CA LEU A 65 8.08 2.04 13.18
C LEU A 65 7.75 2.61 14.56
N VAL A 66 6.59 3.26 14.75
CA VAL A 66 6.13 3.71 16.07
C VAL A 66 6.04 2.54 17.04
N LEU A 67 5.44 1.43 16.64
CA LEU A 67 5.31 0.24 17.50
C LEU A 67 6.69 -0.36 17.85
N LEU A 68 7.61 -0.43 16.89
CA LEU A 68 8.98 -0.85 17.13
C LEU A 68 9.70 0.10 18.10
N CYS A 69 9.52 1.41 17.95
CA CYS A 69 10.06 2.42 18.85
C CYS A 69 9.46 2.32 20.27
N LEU A 70 8.16 2.07 20.40
CA LEU A 70 7.53 1.89 21.71
C LEU A 70 8.12 0.70 22.45
N VAL A 71 8.24 -0.46 21.80
CA VAL A 71 8.87 -1.65 22.41
C VAL A 71 10.34 -1.42 22.71
N GLY A 72 11.08 -0.73 21.83
CA GLY A 72 12.46 -0.32 22.07
C GLY A 72 12.61 0.68 23.24
N GLY A 73 11.65 1.55 23.42
CA GLY A 73 11.53 2.45 24.57
C GLY A 73 11.32 1.68 25.87
N VAL A 74 10.38 0.72 25.88
CA VAL A 74 10.16 -0.18 27.03
C VAL A 74 11.42 -0.97 27.37
N TYR A 75 12.09 -1.53 26.38
CA TYR A 75 13.40 -2.17 26.59
C TYR A 75 14.40 -1.22 27.26
N THR A 76 14.50 0.01 26.78
CA THR A 76 15.43 1.01 27.32
C THR A 76 15.09 1.35 28.78
N LEU A 77 13.80 1.47 29.13
CA LEU A 77 13.32 1.70 30.48
C LEU A 77 13.65 0.50 31.39
N ALA A 78 13.47 -0.72 30.91
CA ALA A 78 13.77 -1.93 31.67
C ALA A 78 15.29 -2.09 32.00
N GLN A 79 16.18 -1.46 31.22
CA GLN A 79 17.62 -1.47 31.48
C GLN A 79 18.08 -0.45 32.52
N GLY A 80 17.18 0.26 33.18
CA GLY A 80 17.50 1.31 34.14
C GLY A 80 17.85 2.64 33.45
N PRO A 81 16.86 3.48 33.20
CA PRO A 81 17.03 4.67 32.36
C PRO A 81 17.89 5.72 33.07
N ARG A 82 18.86 6.27 32.35
CA ARG A 82 19.65 7.44 32.75
C ARG A 82 19.28 8.63 31.88
N ARG A 83 19.50 9.86 32.36
CA ARG A 83 19.27 11.07 31.57
C ARG A 83 19.91 10.98 30.17
N LYS A 84 21.12 10.45 30.06
CA LYS A 84 21.83 10.26 28.79
C LYS A 84 21.15 9.26 27.83
N THR A 85 20.32 8.35 28.34
CA THR A 85 19.56 7.40 27.49
C THR A 85 18.17 7.91 27.15
N LEU A 86 17.54 8.70 28.03
CA LEU A 86 16.17 9.24 27.80
C LEU A 86 16.16 10.45 26.88
N LEU A 87 17.11 11.38 27.00
CA LEU A 87 17.13 12.59 26.17
C LEU A 87 17.11 12.30 24.65
N PRO A 88 17.89 11.34 24.10
CA PRO A 88 17.78 10.97 22.69
C PRO A 88 16.41 10.42 22.29
N TRP A 89 15.73 9.67 23.17
CA TRP A 89 14.37 9.21 22.92
C TRP A 89 13.37 10.37 22.88
N LEU A 90 13.49 11.31 23.82
CA LEU A 90 12.65 12.53 23.86
C LEU A 90 12.91 13.40 22.62
N GLY A 91 14.17 13.54 22.21
CA GLY A 91 14.53 14.25 20.98
C GLY A 91 13.92 13.62 19.74
N LEU A 92 14.05 12.31 19.59
CA LEU A 92 13.44 11.55 18.50
C LEU A 92 11.91 11.72 18.47
N ALA A 93 11.27 11.53 19.63
CA ALA A 93 9.81 11.66 19.77
C ALA A 93 9.32 13.08 19.48
N ALA A 94 10.02 14.11 19.97
CA ALA A 94 9.65 15.50 19.75
C ALA A 94 9.78 15.90 18.28
N VAL A 95 10.91 15.59 17.65
CA VAL A 95 11.16 15.96 16.24
C VAL A 95 10.21 15.20 15.32
N CYS A 96 10.17 13.87 15.40
CA CYS A 96 9.31 13.07 14.54
C CYS A 96 7.83 13.30 14.84
N GLY A 97 7.45 13.39 16.13
CA GLY A 97 6.06 13.59 16.52
C GLY A 97 5.51 14.94 16.02
N ALA A 98 6.26 16.03 16.18
CA ALA A 98 5.83 17.33 15.67
C ALA A 98 5.75 17.36 14.14
N ALA A 99 6.79 16.84 13.44
CA ALA A 99 6.80 16.81 11.99
C ALA A 99 5.70 15.92 11.40
N TRP A 100 5.50 14.73 11.97
CA TRP A 100 4.48 13.79 11.51
C TRP A 100 3.06 14.30 11.77
N LEU A 101 2.85 14.95 12.91
CA LEU A 101 1.56 15.61 13.19
C LEU A 101 1.27 16.70 12.15
N CYS A 102 2.24 17.57 11.84
CA CYS A 102 2.08 18.59 10.82
C CYS A 102 1.81 18.01 9.44
N GLN A 103 2.44 16.89 9.09
CA GLN A 103 2.26 16.23 7.81
C GLN A 103 0.89 15.55 7.68
N MET A 104 0.41 14.89 8.73
CA MET A 104 -0.84 14.12 8.68
C MET A 104 -2.08 14.99 8.93
N LEU A 105 -1.96 16.10 9.66
CA LEU A 105 -3.09 16.95 10.03
C LEU A 105 -3.92 17.41 8.82
N PRO A 106 -3.33 17.92 7.72
CA PRO A 106 -4.11 18.32 6.55
C PRO A 106 -4.93 17.17 5.95
N THR A 107 -4.35 15.97 5.87
CA THR A 107 -5.03 14.78 5.34
C THR A 107 -6.20 14.37 6.23
N VAL A 108 -6.00 14.37 7.56
CA VAL A 108 -7.06 14.04 8.52
C VAL A 108 -8.19 15.07 8.48
N LEU A 109 -7.86 16.36 8.35
CA LEU A 109 -8.86 17.42 8.25
C LEU A 109 -9.63 17.42 6.94
N ALA A 110 -9.04 16.88 5.87
CA ALA A 110 -9.70 16.74 4.57
C ALA A 110 -10.63 15.52 4.48
N GLN A 111 -10.60 14.62 5.46
CA GLN A 111 -11.50 13.47 5.50
C GLN A 111 -12.93 13.91 5.77
N SER A 112 -13.86 13.52 4.90
CA SER A 112 -15.28 13.86 4.97
C SER A 112 -16.19 12.67 5.32
N LEU A 113 -15.63 11.45 5.27
CA LEU A 113 -16.35 10.24 5.64
C LEU A 113 -16.42 10.07 7.17
N ASP A 114 -17.51 9.47 7.65
CA ASP A 114 -17.67 9.13 9.06
C ASP A 114 -16.49 8.27 9.54
N GLY A 115 -15.94 8.62 10.71
CA GLY A 115 -14.81 7.93 11.33
C GLY A 115 -15.01 6.43 11.55
N GLN A 116 -16.27 5.95 11.62
CA GLN A 116 -16.59 4.52 11.69
C GLN A 116 -16.14 3.73 10.45
N HIS A 117 -15.98 4.38 9.30
CA HIS A 117 -15.50 3.75 8.08
C HIS A 117 -13.96 3.64 8.05
N MET A 118 -13.26 4.50 8.80
CA MET A 118 -11.80 4.59 8.81
C MET A 118 -11.15 3.69 9.85
N LEU A 119 -11.75 3.54 11.05
CA LEU A 119 -11.18 2.77 12.15
C LEU A 119 -12.20 1.78 12.69
N ARG A 120 -11.91 0.49 12.54
CA ARG A 120 -12.81 -0.58 12.97
C ARG A 120 -12.06 -1.66 13.75
N LEU A 121 -12.71 -2.22 14.77
CA LEU A 121 -12.26 -3.44 15.41
C LEU A 121 -12.79 -4.63 14.62
N HIS A 122 -11.90 -5.41 14.02
CA HIS A 122 -12.26 -6.58 13.23
C HIS A 122 -11.16 -7.64 13.36
N PHE A 123 -11.34 -8.56 14.29
CA PHE A 123 -10.36 -9.63 14.50
C PHE A 123 -10.30 -10.59 13.31
N ASN A 124 -9.08 -10.94 12.92
CA ASN A 124 -8.78 -11.89 11.83
C ASN A 124 -9.49 -11.54 10.50
N TRP A 125 -9.60 -10.25 10.21
CA TRP A 125 -10.28 -9.68 9.04
C TRP A 125 -9.81 -10.30 7.72
N ILE A 126 -8.51 -10.69 7.62
CA ILE A 126 -7.93 -11.26 6.40
C ILE A 126 -8.45 -12.68 6.10
N ASN A 127 -8.88 -13.42 7.12
CA ASN A 127 -9.46 -14.77 7.02
C ASN A 127 -11.00 -14.72 7.01
N GLY A 128 -11.59 -13.53 7.09
CA GLY A 128 -13.03 -13.34 7.10
C GLY A 128 -13.67 -13.50 5.71
N GLN A 129 -14.96 -13.84 5.70
CA GLN A 129 -15.83 -13.81 4.55
C GLN A 129 -16.88 -12.71 4.71
N ASP A 130 -17.56 -12.36 3.63
CA ASP A 130 -18.60 -11.31 3.63
C ASP A 130 -19.79 -11.64 4.53
N ASP A 131 -20.03 -12.91 4.80
CA ASP A 131 -21.07 -13.40 5.72
C ASP A 131 -20.65 -13.40 7.19
N GLY A 132 -19.44 -12.93 7.51
CA GLY A 132 -18.87 -12.87 8.86
C GLY A 132 -18.29 -14.21 9.36
N THR A 133 -18.30 -15.27 8.54
CA THR A 133 -17.63 -16.52 8.87
C THR A 133 -16.14 -16.46 8.55
N LEU A 134 -15.35 -17.39 9.13
CA LEU A 134 -13.94 -17.55 8.80
C LEU A 134 -13.79 -18.60 7.68
N ARG A 135 -12.90 -18.34 6.74
CA ARG A 135 -12.57 -19.27 5.64
C ARG A 135 -11.87 -20.52 6.13
N ASP A 136 -11.00 -20.35 7.12
CA ASP A 136 -10.16 -21.39 7.69
C ASP A 136 -10.05 -21.25 9.21
N ASN A 137 -9.62 -22.32 9.88
CA ASN A 137 -9.14 -22.20 11.25
C ASN A 137 -7.95 -21.23 11.29
N TYR A 138 -7.85 -20.39 12.31
CA TYR A 138 -6.86 -19.33 12.47
C TYR A 138 -5.41 -19.79 12.17
N PHE A 139 -4.95 -20.85 12.82
CA PHE A 139 -3.59 -21.36 12.63
C PHE A 139 -3.39 -21.96 11.25
N TRP A 140 -4.39 -22.68 10.74
CA TRP A 140 -4.33 -23.27 9.42
C TRP A 140 -4.28 -22.22 8.31
N PHE A 141 -4.98 -21.12 8.49
CA PHE A 141 -4.92 -19.98 7.58
C PHE A 141 -3.47 -19.48 7.44
N TYR A 142 -2.77 -19.22 8.54
CA TYR A 142 -1.39 -18.76 8.50
C TYR A 142 -0.42 -19.82 7.98
N ILE A 143 -0.62 -21.10 8.29
CA ILE A 143 0.20 -22.18 7.73
C ILE A 143 0.08 -22.24 6.21
N LYS A 144 -1.14 -22.14 5.66
CA LYS A 144 -1.36 -22.14 4.21
C LYS A 144 -0.72 -20.94 3.51
N ASN A 145 -0.80 -19.76 4.11
CA ASN A 145 -0.42 -18.51 3.51
C ASN A 145 1.08 -18.19 3.66
N ILE A 146 1.68 -18.53 4.80
CA ILE A 146 3.10 -18.21 5.10
C ILE A 146 3.99 -19.45 5.00
N GLY A 147 3.44 -20.64 5.25
CA GLY A 147 4.16 -21.91 5.13
C GLY A 147 5.24 -22.11 6.19
N LEU A 148 6.43 -22.54 5.73
CA LEU A 148 7.53 -22.95 6.60
C LEU A 148 7.96 -21.85 7.59
N VAL A 149 7.99 -20.60 7.17
CA VAL A 149 8.39 -19.50 8.06
C VAL A 149 7.50 -19.42 9.27
N TYR A 150 6.17 -19.54 9.11
CA TYR A 150 5.23 -19.50 10.22
C TYR A 150 5.48 -20.61 11.23
N LEU A 151 5.74 -21.83 10.76
CA LEU A 151 6.05 -22.98 11.62
C LEU A 151 7.36 -22.79 12.40
N LEU A 152 8.31 -22.05 11.83
CA LEU A 152 9.60 -21.78 12.46
C LEU A 152 9.56 -20.62 13.46
N LEU A 153 8.52 -19.78 13.49
CA LEU A 153 8.49 -18.56 14.34
C LEU A 153 8.66 -18.88 15.83
N ILE A 154 7.95 -19.88 16.35
CA ILE A 154 8.02 -20.24 17.77
C ILE A 154 9.42 -20.74 18.13
N PRO A 155 9.98 -21.78 17.49
CA PRO A 155 11.33 -22.24 17.81
C PRO A 155 12.41 -21.16 17.55
N ALA A 156 12.23 -20.32 16.51
CA ALA A 156 13.12 -19.22 16.25
C ALA A 156 13.11 -18.17 17.37
N PHE A 157 11.94 -17.79 17.86
CA PHE A 157 11.80 -16.88 18.99
C PHE A 157 12.42 -17.44 20.28
N LEU A 158 12.17 -18.71 20.58
CA LEU A 158 12.73 -19.37 21.77
C LEU A 158 14.26 -19.45 21.72
N ARG A 159 14.85 -19.64 20.54
CA ARG A 159 16.31 -19.70 20.36
C ARG A 159 16.99 -18.34 20.16
N ALA A 160 16.22 -17.32 19.84
CA ALA A 160 16.71 -15.95 19.58
C ALA A 160 17.39 -15.35 20.82
N ARG A 161 18.39 -14.49 20.59
CA ARG A 161 19.07 -13.72 21.65
C ARG A 161 18.10 -12.71 22.28
N PRO A 162 18.30 -12.31 23.55
CA PRO A 162 17.37 -11.41 24.24
C PRO A 162 17.03 -10.12 23.45
N LYS A 163 18.03 -9.47 22.85
CA LYS A 163 17.81 -8.25 22.04
C LYS A 163 16.95 -8.50 20.80
N GLN A 164 17.13 -9.65 20.14
CA GLN A 164 16.34 -10.06 18.99
C GLN A 164 14.88 -10.35 19.41
N ARG A 165 14.67 -10.99 20.57
CA ARG A 165 13.32 -11.19 21.12
C ARG A 165 12.60 -9.87 21.38
N TRP A 166 13.32 -8.88 21.90
CA TRP A 166 12.73 -7.55 22.10
C TRP A 166 12.37 -6.88 20.78
N LEU A 167 13.24 -6.91 19.77
CA LEU A 167 12.89 -6.36 18.46
C LEU A 167 11.68 -7.09 17.87
N TYR A 168 11.67 -8.42 17.91
CA TYR A 168 10.54 -9.21 17.41
C TYR A 168 9.27 -9.03 18.27
N GLY A 169 9.41 -8.68 19.55
CA GLY A 169 8.30 -8.23 20.38
C GLY A 169 7.57 -7.02 19.80
N GLY A 170 8.32 -6.10 19.18
CA GLY A 170 7.74 -5.02 18.36
C GLY A 170 7.00 -5.55 17.13
N GLY A 171 7.54 -6.59 16.48
CA GLY A 171 6.84 -7.30 15.40
C GLY A 171 5.54 -7.96 15.88
N LEU A 172 5.52 -8.56 17.06
CA LEU A 172 4.30 -9.12 17.67
C LEU A 172 3.28 -8.02 18.03
N ALA A 173 3.74 -6.84 18.44
CA ALA A 173 2.85 -5.69 18.64
C ALA A 173 2.22 -5.22 17.31
N ILE A 174 2.99 -5.24 16.22
CA ILE A 174 2.49 -4.94 14.87
C ILE A 174 1.44 -6.00 14.47
N LEU A 175 1.73 -7.29 14.66
CA LEU A 175 0.78 -8.37 14.39
C LEU A 175 -0.52 -8.17 15.18
N ALA A 176 -0.41 -7.97 16.50
CA ALA A 176 -1.58 -7.78 17.34
C ALA A 176 -2.42 -6.58 16.88
N LEU A 177 -1.79 -5.45 16.58
CA LEU A 177 -2.51 -4.29 16.08
C LEU A 177 -3.20 -4.59 14.75
N ALA A 178 -2.48 -5.17 13.79
CA ALA A 178 -3.00 -5.48 12.46
C ALA A 178 -4.10 -6.53 12.46
N GLU A 179 -4.10 -7.47 13.42
CA GLU A 179 -5.14 -8.51 13.57
C GLU A 179 -6.45 -7.96 14.12
N PHE A 180 -6.39 -6.96 14.99
CA PHE A 180 -7.58 -6.46 15.68
C PHE A 180 -8.12 -5.16 15.12
N VAL A 181 -7.29 -4.36 14.43
CA VAL A 181 -7.65 -3.01 14.00
C VAL A 181 -7.46 -2.84 12.51
N VAL A 182 -8.52 -2.43 11.83
CA VAL A 182 -8.51 -2.02 10.44
C VAL A 182 -8.53 -0.50 10.38
N PHE A 183 -7.59 0.11 9.63
CA PHE A 183 -7.32 1.55 9.65
C PHE A 183 -7.95 2.32 8.50
N GLN A 184 -8.65 1.64 7.59
CA GLN A 184 -9.24 2.28 6.42
C GLN A 184 -10.38 1.43 5.85
N PRO A 185 -11.23 1.99 4.96
CA PRO A 185 -12.34 1.25 4.37
C PRO A 185 -11.90 -0.05 3.66
N ASN A 186 -10.75 -0.03 2.97
CA ASN A 186 -10.17 -1.23 2.37
C ASN A 186 -9.42 -2.06 3.41
N ASN A 187 -10.04 -3.12 3.90
CA ASN A 187 -9.43 -4.04 4.88
C ASN A 187 -8.08 -4.57 4.40
N TYR A 188 -7.98 -4.88 3.10
CA TYR A 188 -6.81 -5.54 2.52
C TYR A 188 -5.51 -4.73 2.66
N ASP A 189 -5.59 -3.41 2.71
CA ASP A 189 -4.43 -2.55 2.87
C ASP A 189 -3.70 -2.72 4.23
N ASN A 190 -4.38 -3.27 5.23
CA ASN A 190 -3.77 -3.65 6.51
C ASN A 190 -2.69 -4.74 6.37
N ASN A 191 -2.69 -5.50 5.25
CA ASN A 191 -1.63 -6.46 4.93
C ASN A 191 -0.23 -5.85 4.99
N LYS A 192 -0.11 -4.56 4.68
CA LYS A 192 1.17 -3.84 4.71
C LYS A 192 1.83 -3.90 6.09
N LEU A 193 1.05 -3.91 7.18
CA LEU A 193 1.54 -4.11 8.55
C LEU A 193 1.93 -5.56 8.80
N LEU A 194 1.11 -6.51 8.35
CA LEU A 194 1.39 -7.94 8.51
C LEU A 194 2.68 -8.35 7.78
N TYR A 195 2.98 -7.75 6.63
CA TYR A 195 4.25 -7.99 5.94
C TYR A 195 5.47 -7.46 6.70
N VAL A 196 5.35 -6.35 7.44
CA VAL A 196 6.46 -5.87 8.29
C VAL A 196 6.73 -6.88 9.41
N TRP A 197 5.69 -7.39 10.09
CA TRP A 197 5.84 -8.47 11.05
C TRP A 197 6.47 -9.72 10.43
N HIS A 198 6.00 -10.10 9.23
CA HIS A 198 6.51 -11.28 8.52
C HIS A 198 8.00 -11.15 8.18
N ILE A 199 8.47 -10.01 7.68
CA ILE A 199 9.90 -9.77 7.41
C ILE A 199 10.75 -9.95 8.67
N LEU A 200 10.30 -9.41 9.80
CA LEU A 200 11.01 -9.61 11.08
C LEU A 200 11.01 -11.08 11.49
N GLY A 201 9.93 -11.81 11.23
CA GLY A 201 9.84 -13.25 11.42
C GLY A 201 10.80 -14.03 10.51
N CYS A 202 10.90 -13.66 9.23
CA CYS A 202 11.84 -14.25 8.29
C CYS A 202 13.29 -14.12 8.75
N ILE A 203 13.66 -12.97 9.34
CA ILE A 203 15.02 -12.76 9.90
C ILE A 203 15.31 -13.77 11.03
N LEU A 204 14.34 -13.96 11.94
CA LEU A 204 14.51 -14.93 13.02
C LEU A 204 14.54 -16.38 12.51
N ALA A 205 13.66 -16.73 11.58
CA ALA A 205 13.60 -18.06 10.98
C ALA A 205 14.90 -18.38 10.21
N ALA A 206 15.42 -17.42 9.45
CA ALA A 206 16.70 -17.58 8.75
C ALA A 206 17.86 -17.79 9.72
N GLN A 207 17.93 -17.02 10.81
CA GLN A 207 18.95 -17.22 11.85
C GLN A 207 18.85 -18.61 12.47
N LEU A 208 17.62 -19.06 12.81
CA LEU A 208 17.40 -20.40 13.34
C LEU A 208 17.91 -21.49 12.39
N LEU A 209 17.58 -21.39 11.09
CA LEU A 209 18.03 -22.36 10.09
C LEU A 209 19.56 -22.38 9.98
N VAL A 210 20.18 -21.20 9.94
CA VAL A 210 21.67 -21.11 9.93
C VAL A 210 22.26 -21.75 11.17
N ASP A 211 21.74 -21.49 12.36
CA ASP A 211 22.23 -22.03 13.62
C ASP A 211 22.06 -23.57 13.68
N ILE A 212 20.92 -24.11 13.25
CA ILE A 212 20.67 -25.55 13.20
C ILE A 212 21.63 -26.24 12.23
N PHE A 213 21.70 -25.72 11.00
CA PHE A 213 22.52 -26.36 9.98
C PHE A 213 24.03 -26.15 10.19
N ALA A 214 24.45 -25.14 10.95
CA ALA A 214 25.85 -24.98 11.38
C ALA A 214 26.34 -26.16 12.28
N GLU A 215 25.41 -26.80 13.01
CA GLU A 215 25.73 -27.96 13.86
C GLU A 215 25.92 -29.25 13.03
N VAL A 216 25.49 -29.30 11.79
CA VAL A 216 25.65 -30.47 10.89
C VAL A 216 27.08 -30.51 10.37
N ARG A 217 27.85 -31.52 10.81
CA ARG A 217 29.29 -31.64 10.48
C ARG A 217 29.54 -31.93 9.00
N ALA A 218 28.74 -32.79 8.39
CA ALA A 218 28.88 -33.16 6.96
C ALA A 218 28.41 -32.04 6.05
N LEU A 219 29.33 -31.35 5.39
CA LEU A 219 29.03 -30.22 4.50
C LEU A 219 27.96 -30.48 3.45
N PRO A 220 27.94 -31.64 2.74
CA PRO A 220 26.90 -31.91 1.76
C PRO A 220 25.47 -31.94 2.36
N TRP A 221 25.29 -32.58 3.49
CA TRP A 221 24.01 -32.67 4.18
C TRP A 221 23.55 -31.33 4.75
N ARG A 222 24.51 -30.54 5.25
CA ARG A 222 24.25 -29.15 5.69
C ARG A 222 23.73 -28.30 4.54
N ALA A 223 24.41 -28.31 3.40
CA ALA A 223 24.02 -27.56 2.22
C ALA A 223 22.68 -28.02 1.66
N LEU A 224 22.47 -29.34 1.55
CA LEU A 224 21.22 -29.91 1.07
C LEU A 224 20.03 -29.56 1.96
N GLY A 225 20.19 -29.70 3.27
CA GLY A 225 19.13 -29.39 4.23
C GLY A 225 18.75 -27.91 4.22
N LEU A 226 19.74 -27.01 4.21
CA LEU A 226 19.48 -25.58 4.12
C LEU A 226 18.82 -25.21 2.78
N ALA A 227 19.29 -25.77 1.66
CA ALA A 227 18.69 -25.55 0.35
C ALA A 227 17.25 -26.07 0.28
N ALA A 228 16.95 -27.24 0.88
CA ALA A 228 15.58 -27.77 0.94
C ALA A 228 14.64 -26.86 1.75
N CYS A 229 15.11 -26.31 2.88
CA CYS A 229 14.32 -25.35 3.67
C CYS A 229 14.10 -24.04 2.93
N CYS A 230 15.12 -23.51 2.26
CA CYS A 230 15.00 -22.32 1.42
C CYS A 230 14.00 -22.57 0.26
N PHE A 231 14.13 -23.73 -0.41
CA PHE A 231 13.21 -24.12 -1.47
C PHE A 231 11.77 -24.20 -0.95
N ALA A 232 11.52 -24.90 0.16
CA ALA A 232 10.18 -25.02 0.75
C ALA A 232 9.59 -23.66 1.18
N GLY A 233 10.44 -22.74 1.66
CA GLY A 233 9.99 -21.40 2.09
C GLY A 233 9.78 -20.40 0.94
N MET A 234 10.39 -20.61 -0.21
CA MET A 234 10.45 -19.59 -1.29
C MET A 234 9.81 -20.07 -2.61
N PHE A 235 9.56 -21.36 -2.78
CA PHE A 235 9.15 -21.94 -4.06
C PHE A 235 7.87 -21.31 -4.64
N GLY A 236 6.84 -21.11 -3.80
CA GLY A 236 5.62 -20.44 -4.24
C GLY A 236 5.87 -19.02 -4.77
N SER A 237 6.73 -18.26 -4.07
CA SER A 237 7.12 -16.92 -4.50
C SER A 237 7.89 -16.91 -5.81
N VAL A 238 8.79 -17.88 -5.99
CA VAL A 238 9.55 -18.02 -7.25
C VAL A 238 8.62 -18.33 -8.40
N LEU A 239 7.63 -19.21 -8.22
CA LEU A 239 6.62 -19.50 -9.24
C LEU A 239 5.79 -18.26 -9.59
N THR A 240 5.36 -17.47 -8.61
CA THR A 240 4.58 -16.26 -8.87
C THR A 240 5.40 -15.23 -9.63
N VAL A 241 6.64 -14.95 -9.21
CA VAL A 241 7.53 -14.03 -9.93
C VAL A 241 7.83 -14.55 -11.33
N GLY A 242 8.06 -15.87 -11.49
CA GLY A 242 8.30 -16.49 -12.79
C GLY A 242 7.08 -16.35 -13.72
N ARG A 243 5.87 -16.54 -13.21
CA ARG A 243 4.63 -16.31 -13.97
C ARG A 243 4.54 -14.88 -14.47
N GLU A 244 4.75 -13.91 -13.59
CA GLU A 244 4.68 -12.49 -13.97
C GLU A 244 5.77 -12.11 -14.98
N ALA A 245 6.98 -12.62 -14.81
CA ALA A 245 8.09 -12.38 -15.74
C ALA A 245 7.84 -12.95 -17.14
N LEU A 246 7.01 -13.99 -17.25
CA LEU A 246 6.61 -14.61 -18.51
C LEU A 246 5.27 -14.10 -19.02
N SER A 247 4.56 -13.29 -18.25
CA SER A 247 3.28 -12.71 -18.64
C SER A 247 3.51 -11.62 -19.69
N ASP A 248 2.70 -11.65 -20.75
CA ASP A 248 2.65 -10.60 -21.76
C ASP A 248 1.21 -10.06 -21.82
N TYR A 249 1.04 -8.81 -21.43
CA TYR A 249 -0.24 -8.11 -21.53
C TYR A 249 -0.03 -6.67 -21.97
N ARG A 250 -0.93 -6.21 -22.83
CA ARG A 250 -0.90 -4.85 -23.31
C ARG A 250 -1.75 -3.96 -22.38
N GLN A 251 -1.12 -2.98 -21.77
CA GLN A 251 -1.80 -1.99 -20.94
C GLN A 251 -2.54 -0.95 -21.79
N TRP A 252 -1.93 -0.51 -22.90
CA TRP A 252 -2.43 0.51 -23.80
C TRP A 252 -2.44 0.01 -25.23
N SER A 253 -3.52 0.30 -25.98
CA SER A 253 -3.59 0.05 -27.41
C SER A 253 -2.86 1.14 -28.20
N ALA A 254 -2.67 0.92 -29.48
CA ALA A 254 -2.15 1.97 -30.37
C ALA A 254 -3.12 3.17 -30.48
N ASP A 255 -4.42 2.91 -30.41
CA ASP A 255 -5.46 3.96 -30.40
C ASP A 255 -5.44 4.78 -29.14
N ASP A 256 -5.16 4.16 -27.96
CA ASP A 256 -5.00 4.89 -26.68
C ASP A 256 -3.79 5.82 -26.73
N MET A 257 -2.67 5.35 -27.29
CA MET A 257 -1.47 6.15 -27.46
C MET A 257 -1.71 7.33 -28.41
N ALA A 258 -2.37 7.08 -29.55
CA ALA A 258 -2.70 8.12 -30.52
C ALA A 258 -3.64 9.18 -29.95
N LEU A 259 -4.62 8.78 -29.10
CA LEU A 259 -5.47 9.73 -28.39
C LEU A 259 -4.65 10.57 -27.42
N ALA A 260 -3.75 9.95 -26.66
CA ALA A 260 -2.92 10.67 -25.70
C ALA A 260 -1.99 11.67 -26.36
N ASP A 261 -1.34 11.30 -27.48
CA ASP A 261 -0.50 12.19 -28.27
C ASP A 261 -1.32 13.37 -28.80
N HIS A 262 -2.52 13.11 -29.37
CA HIS A 262 -3.40 14.17 -29.86
C HIS A 262 -3.84 15.15 -28.74
N ILE A 263 -4.15 14.64 -27.56
CA ILE A 263 -4.49 15.46 -26.38
C ILE A 263 -3.30 16.31 -25.96
N ASP A 264 -2.11 15.74 -25.94
CA ASP A 264 -0.90 16.48 -25.50
C ASP A 264 -0.57 17.65 -26.45
N GLU A 265 -0.77 17.45 -27.74
CA GLU A 265 -0.50 18.47 -28.76
C GLU A 265 -1.59 19.56 -28.86
N ASN A 266 -2.87 19.21 -28.59
CA ASN A 266 -4.02 20.05 -28.97
C ASN A 266 -4.90 20.52 -27.80
N ALA A 267 -4.73 19.99 -26.58
CA ALA A 267 -5.50 20.39 -25.41
C ALA A 267 -4.62 21.12 -24.38
N GLY A 268 -5.15 22.16 -23.75
CA GLY A 268 -4.47 22.87 -22.66
C GLY A 268 -4.11 21.95 -21.49
N SER A 269 -3.02 22.28 -20.78
CA SER A 269 -2.53 21.46 -19.65
C SER A 269 -3.52 21.35 -18.50
N ASP A 270 -4.41 22.31 -18.35
CA ASP A 270 -5.47 22.41 -17.32
C ASP A 270 -6.84 21.98 -17.81
N ALA A 271 -6.95 21.53 -19.07
CA ALA A 271 -8.22 21.08 -19.66
C ALA A 271 -8.85 19.95 -18.83
N LEU A 272 -10.18 20.10 -18.61
CA LEU A 272 -10.98 19.11 -17.89
C LEU A 272 -11.77 18.25 -18.87
N PHE A 273 -11.57 16.94 -18.75
CA PHE A 273 -12.25 15.95 -19.57
C PHE A 273 -13.33 15.22 -18.78
N LEU A 274 -14.47 15.02 -19.39
CA LEU A 274 -15.47 14.05 -18.97
C LEU A 274 -15.07 12.69 -19.52
N THR A 275 -14.78 11.74 -18.64
CA THR A 275 -14.40 10.34 -18.93
C THR A 275 -15.19 9.40 -18.03
N SER A 276 -15.07 8.08 -18.20
CA SER A 276 -15.52 7.13 -17.18
C SER A 276 -14.76 7.33 -15.86
N ASP A 277 -15.28 6.77 -14.77
CA ASP A 277 -14.70 6.86 -13.42
C ASP A 277 -13.44 5.98 -13.24
N SER A 278 -12.53 6.04 -14.16
CA SER A 278 -11.24 5.35 -14.07
C SER A 278 -10.10 6.37 -14.17
N HIS A 279 -9.12 6.23 -13.26
CA HIS A 279 -7.86 6.96 -13.40
C HIS A 279 -6.92 6.30 -14.42
N VAL A 280 -7.24 5.06 -14.87
CA VAL A 280 -6.50 4.37 -15.93
C VAL A 280 -7.19 4.66 -17.26
N THR A 281 -7.07 5.91 -17.73
CA THR A 281 -7.53 6.36 -19.04
C THR A 281 -6.37 7.01 -19.79
N PRO A 282 -6.36 7.00 -21.13
CA PRO A 282 -5.34 7.72 -21.91
C PRO A 282 -5.26 9.19 -21.54
N VAL A 283 -6.40 9.83 -21.26
CA VAL A 283 -6.51 11.24 -20.85
C VAL A 283 -5.71 11.54 -19.58
N PHE A 284 -5.91 10.74 -18.53
CA PHE A 284 -5.29 11.00 -17.23
C PHE A 284 -3.90 10.37 -17.13
N ALA A 285 -3.79 9.08 -17.47
CA ALA A 285 -2.57 8.31 -17.22
C ALA A 285 -1.44 8.57 -18.23
N LEU A 286 -1.76 8.88 -19.48
CA LEU A 286 -0.79 9.13 -20.53
C LEU A 286 -0.63 10.63 -20.83
N ALA A 287 -1.72 11.34 -21.13
CA ALA A 287 -1.67 12.76 -21.48
C ALA A 287 -1.62 13.71 -20.26
N GLY A 288 -1.81 13.19 -19.04
CA GLY A 288 -1.72 13.98 -17.79
C GLY A 288 -2.74 15.11 -17.68
N ARG A 289 -3.93 14.97 -18.30
CA ARG A 289 -5.01 15.95 -18.23
C ARG A 289 -5.97 15.63 -17.09
N ARG A 290 -6.69 16.64 -16.63
CA ARG A 290 -7.69 16.50 -15.56
C ARG A 290 -8.90 15.74 -16.06
N ILE A 291 -9.49 14.91 -15.18
CA ILE A 291 -10.78 14.22 -15.42
C ILE A 291 -11.77 14.62 -14.33
N LEU A 292 -13.06 14.66 -14.63
CA LEU A 292 -14.10 15.08 -13.69
C LEU A 292 -14.17 14.16 -12.46
N CYS A 293 -14.17 12.87 -12.69
CA CYS A 293 -14.19 11.87 -11.63
C CYS A 293 -13.24 10.74 -11.98
N GLY A 294 -12.27 10.45 -11.10
CA GLY A 294 -11.40 9.30 -11.22
C GLY A 294 -12.00 8.08 -10.52
N SER A 295 -11.15 7.08 -10.23
CA SER A 295 -11.59 5.89 -9.49
C SER A 295 -12.05 6.26 -8.08
N GLY A 296 -13.36 6.24 -7.87
CA GLY A 296 -13.98 6.57 -6.59
C GLY A 296 -13.46 5.74 -5.42
N SER A 297 -13.05 4.47 -5.67
CA SER A 297 -12.45 3.63 -4.64
C SER A 297 -11.21 4.25 -4.01
N TYR A 298 -10.34 4.90 -4.81
CA TYR A 298 -9.15 5.56 -4.25
C TYR A 298 -9.50 6.75 -3.36
N VAL A 299 -10.44 7.59 -3.80
CA VAL A 299 -10.92 8.75 -3.03
C VAL A 299 -11.57 8.26 -1.73
N TYR A 300 -12.47 7.27 -1.82
CA TYR A 300 -13.16 6.67 -0.69
C TYR A 300 -12.18 6.04 0.33
N TYR A 301 -11.16 5.30 -0.15
CA TYR A 301 -10.17 4.69 0.74
C TYR A 301 -9.30 5.70 1.48
N HIS A 302 -9.22 6.94 0.99
CA HIS A 302 -8.59 8.06 1.70
C HIS A 302 -9.56 8.82 2.61
N GLY A 303 -10.80 8.38 2.75
CA GLY A 303 -11.80 8.99 3.62
C GLY A 303 -12.46 10.24 3.05
N MET A 304 -12.46 10.41 1.73
CA MET A 304 -13.08 11.56 1.06
C MET A 304 -14.34 11.15 0.31
N ASP A 305 -15.36 12.02 0.34
CA ASP A 305 -16.57 11.88 -0.46
C ASP A 305 -16.33 12.37 -1.89
N TYR A 306 -16.82 11.64 -2.87
CA TYR A 306 -16.74 11.96 -4.30
C TYR A 306 -18.11 11.90 -4.98
N SER A 307 -19.16 11.86 -4.19
CA SER A 307 -20.55 11.65 -4.68
C SER A 307 -21.00 12.74 -5.63
N ALA A 308 -20.57 13.98 -5.41
CA ALA A 308 -20.93 15.12 -6.26
C ALA A 308 -20.36 14.96 -7.69
N GLU A 309 -19.06 14.66 -7.79
CA GLU A 309 -18.35 14.43 -9.05
C GLU A 309 -18.89 13.21 -9.79
N TYR A 310 -19.13 12.13 -9.08
CA TYR A 310 -19.68 10.90 -9.66
C TYR A 310 -21.09 11.10 -10.19
N ASN A 311 -21.97 11.76 -9.43
CA ASN A 311 -23.34 12.03 -9.85
C ASN A 311 -23.39 13.00 -11.03
N ALA A 312 -22.54 14.03 -11.05
CA ALA A 312 -22.40 14.94 -12.18
C ALA A 312 -21.91 14.21 -13.44
N MET A 313 -20.87 13.40 -13.33
CA MET A 313 -20.37 12.56 -14.43
C MET A 313 -21.45 11.65 -14.99
N ARG A 314 -22.18 10.97 -14.12
CA ARG A 314 -23.28 10.08 -14.52
C ARG A 314 -24.40 10.86 -15.24
N ALA A 315 -24.84 11.99 -14.68
CA ALA A 315 -25.88 12.83 -15.27
C ALA A 315 -25.46 13.35 -16.65
N LEU A 316 -24.20 13.81 -16.79
CA LEU A 316 -23.65 14.29 -18.04
C LEU A 316 -23.59 13.21 -19.13
N TYR A 317 -23.48 11.93 -18.79
CA TYR A 317 -23.58 10.86 -19.78
C TYR A 317 -25.00 10.41 -20.04
N GLU A 318 -25.86 10.25 -19.00
CA GLU A 318 -27.19 9.66 -19.13
C GLU A 318 -28.31 10.68 -19.50
N THR A 319 -28.18 11.90 -19.02
CA THR A 319 -29.16 13.01 -19.24
C THR A 319 -28.43 14.34 -19.36
N PRO A 320 -27.58 14.49 -20.40
CA PRO A 320 -26.69 15.65 -20.51
C PRO A 320 -27.47 16.97 -20.66
N ASP A 321 -26.91 18.03 -20.07
CA ASP A 321 -27.38 19.39 -20.18
C ASP A 321 -26.22 20.41 -20.20
N GLU A 322 -26.44 21.57 -20.84
CA GLU A 322 -25.39 22.59 -21.02
C GLU A 322 -25.06 23.31 -19.71
N ASP A 323 -26.02 23.48 -18.80
CA ASP A 323 -25.78 24.17 -17.52
C ASP A 323 -24.85 23.37 -16.63
N THR A 324 -25.00 22.06 -16.55
CA THR A 324 -24.14 21.16 -15.81
C THR A 324 -22.73 21.09 -16.44
N LEU A 325 -22.63 21.00 -17.78
CA LEU A 325 -21.32 21.09 -18.47
C LEU A 325 -20.57 22.37 -18.14
N ALA A 326 -21.29 23.51 -18.15
CA ALA A 326 -20.73 24.80 -17.82
C ALA A 326 -20.35 24.93 -16.34
N ALA A 327 -21.20 24.44 -15.43
CA ALA A 327 -20.97 24.48 -13.97
C ALA A 327 -19.71 23.71 -13.56
N TRP A 328 -19.42 22.59 -14.22
CA TRP A 328 -18.22 21.79 -13.98
C TRP A 328 -17.02 22.19 -14.86
N ASP A 329 -17.17 23.18 -15.73
CA ASP A 329 -16.11 23.67 -16.61
C ASP A 329 -15.55 22.59 -17.56
N ILE A 330 -16.42 21.69 -18.06
CA ILE A 330 -16.02 20.59 -18.96
C ILE A 330 -15.56 21.14 -20.31
N GLY A 331 -14.34 20.80 -20.70
CA GLY A 331 -13.79 21.19 -22.01
C GLY A 331 -14.01 20.15 -23.10
N TYR A 332 -13.98 18.89 -22.73
CA TYR A 332 -14.06 17.76 -23.66
C TYR A 332 -14.87 16.61 -23.06
N ALA A 333 -15.63 15.87 -23.91
CA ALA A 333 -16.36 14.68 -23.53
C ALA A 333 -15.86 13.49 -24.34
N VAL A 334 -15.43 12.42 -23.65
CA VAL A 334 -14.88 11.19 -24.24
C VAL A 334 -15.94 10.09 -24.22
N PHE A 335 -16.14 9.43 -25.35
CA PHE A 335 -16.99 8.27 -25.50
C PHE A 335 -16.16 7.07 -25.96
N ASP A 336 -16.05 6.08 -25.10
CA ASP A 336 -15.32 4.84 -25.33
C ASP A 336 -16.09 3.63 -24.78
N SER A 337 -15.53 2.44 -24.95
CA SER A 337 -16.16 1.20 -24.50
C SER A 337 -16.42 1.17 -22.99
N SER A 338 -15.62 1.87 -22.19
CA SER A 338 -15.78 1.92 -20.74
C SER A 338 -16.97 2.77 -20.32
N VAL A 339 -17.23 3.86 -21.04
CA VAL A 339 -18.40 4.72 -20.87
C VAL A 339 -19.68 3.96 -21.18
N TYR A 340 -19.72 3.30 -22.36
CA TYR A 340 -20.91 2.54 -22.76
C TYR A 340 -21.17 1.29 -21.90
N ALA A 341 -20.13 0.69 -21.35
CA ALA A 341 -20.28 -0.44 -20.43
C ALA A 341 -20.89 -0.05 -19.09
N LYS A 342 -20.74 1.22 -18.70
CA LYS A 342 -21.10 1.70 -17.37
C LYS A 342 -22.36 2.57 -17.33
N PHE A 343 -22.58 3.37 -18.37
CA PHE A 343 -23.64 4.35 -18.43
C PHE A 343 -24.55 4.11 -19.64
N ALA A 344 -25.84 4.46 -19.51
CA ALA A 344 -26.76 4.58 -20.64
C ALA A 344 -26.49 5.91 -21.37
N ALA A 345 -25.28 6.04 -21.94
CA ALA A 345 -24.76 7.31 -22.45
C ALA A 345 -25.53 7.80 -23.69
N ASP A 346 -26.05 9.05 -23.66
CA ASP A 346 -26.68 9.72 -24.79
C ASP A 346 -25.62 10.50 -25.61
N GLU A 347 -24.85 9.79 -26.40
CA GLU A 347 -23.88 10.42 -27.32
C GLU A 347 -24.60 11.27 -28.39
N SER A 348 -25.86 10.92 -28.75
CA SER A 348 -26.59 11.64 -29.79
C SER A 348 -26.85 13.10 -29.41
N TRP A 349 -26.99 13.37 -28.13
CA TRP A 349 -27.16 14.73 -27.62
C TRP A 349 -25.88 15.56 -27.86
N TYR A 350 -24.69 14.98 -27.67
CA TYR A 350 -23.39 15.64 -27.94
C TYR A 350 -23.19 15.83 -29.43
N ALA A 351 -23.41 14.80 -30.23
CA ALA A 351 -23.22 14.85 -31.68
C ALA A 351 -24.13 15.91 -32.37
N ALA A 352 -25.28 16.23 -31.77
CA ALA A 352 -26.18 17.28 -32.30
C ALA A 352 -25.71 18.72 -31.97
N ARG A 353 -24.76 18.91 -31.02
CA ARG A 353 -24.40 20.22 -30.46
C ARG A 353 -22.94 20.60 -30.59
N TYR A 354 -22.05 19.59 -30.62
CA TYR A 354 -20.61 19.81 -30.55
C TYR A 354 -19.90 19.10 -31.70
N ASP A 355 -18.79 19.67 -32.14
CA ASP A 355 -17.96 19.08 -33.17
C ASP A 355 -17.14 17.91 -32.60
N VAL A 356 -16.96 16.87 -33.42
CA VAL A 356 -16.02 15.79 -33.13
C VAL A 356 -14.62 16.37 -33.22
N TRP A 357 -13.93 16.40 -32.08
CA TRP A 357 -12.58 16.91 -31.99
C TRP A 357 -11.52 15.85 -32.32
N TYR A 358 -11.82 14.59 -31.91
CA TYR A 358 -10.98 13.43 -32.23
C TYR A 358 -11.83 12.18 -32.35
N GLU A 359 -11.43 11.29 -33.27
CA GLU A 359 -12.08 10.00 -33.45
C GLU A 359 -11.07 8.95 -33.93
N ASN A 360 -11.13 7.77 -33.35
CA ASN A 360 -10.45 6.56 -33.83
C ASN A 360 -11.30 5.31 -33.57
N ALA A 361 -10.74 4.10 -33.74
CA ALA A 361 -11.50 2.86 -33.54
C ALA A 361 -11.90 2.61 -32.06
N ALA A 362 -11.22 3.22 -31.09
CA ALA A 362 -11.43 2.98 -29.67
C ALA A 362 -12.34 4.04 -29.01
N CYS A 363 -12.38 5.27 -29.51
CA CYS A 363 -13.11 6.37 -28.89
C CYS A 363 -13.50 7.49 -29.85
N ARG A 364 -14.46 8.30 -29.40
CA ARG A 364 -14.81 9.59 -29.96
C ARG A 364 -14.78 10.66 -28.88
N VAL A 365 -14.23 11.84 -29.22
CA VAL A 365 -14.11 12.97 -28.30
C VAL A 365 -14.78 14.20 -28.91
N TYR A 366 -15.68 14.81 -28.14
CA TYR A 366 -16.34 16.07 -28.50
C TYR A 366 -15.68 17.23 -27.78
N LYS A 367 -15.48 18.35 -28.50
CA LYS A 367 -15.02 19.59 -27.92
C LYS A 367 -16.21 20.40 -27.46
N ILE A 368 -16.28 20.73 -26.17
CA ILE A 368 -17.40 21.45 -25.56
C ILE A 368 -17.12 22.97 -25.57
N LYS A 369 -15.87 23.37 -25.36
CA LYS A 369 -15.44 24.77 -25.39
C LYS A 369 -14.00 24.99 -25.89
#